data_f767edc9186147cc77e8a5ae5c185946
#
_entry.id   f767edc9186147cc77e8a5ae5c185946
#
_cell.length_a   1.000
_cell.length_b   1.000
_cell.length_c   1.000
_cell.angle_alpha   90.00
_cell.angle_beta   90.00
_cell.angle_gamma   90.00
#
_symmetry.space_group_name_H-M   'P 1'
#
loop_
_entity.id
_entity.type
_entity.pdbx_description
1 polymer ?
#
loop_
_entity_poly.entity_id
_entity_poly.type
_entity_poly.pdbx_seq_one_letter_code
_entity_poly.pdbx_strand_id
1 'polypeptide(L)'
;MKTFKNLLIALFATLSGINAYAYDFEVDGIYYKYQSIQKKTVAVTSRVYGIETYSGSVAIPSTVSYLDVEYNVTEIDYYAFSNCDELEKIEIPKGMILIGDNAFKDCINLKQVIINEGLERIGDNAFEGCTSLEEITLPSTFYRIGEWAFYNSGIKSVVFTGDKCATIGYMAFYNTKLSEAHISNVSVIGDMAFYGTQLKEVVFGDNLKSIGDYAFYGTPLKKAEFGTNLESVGVHAFYMTDIESVDLSKVTSLKSIDYAFSDCKKLVSVKLPQTLEEIGDEVFKGCAMLENVELPQALETIGKAAFYGCSRLKALDFPASLKNVHGGAFNGCESLTSLEFPSKVWLHLWDYESIVDGCNNLKMVKLPGVALPIYPIFNRVNLETVYAVYGYDNYVPENMAELFNAQTYETAVLRVPVGTKDLYSVTSPWKYFANIEEDSSLEMVGIDNVHKEDNCAIWCAEGKIRHNIATDVDIEIFGADGRSVLRCESASQSVDVSDLPSGVYIVRANFSGRTIEEKIVVR
;
A
#
# COMPACT_ATOMS: atom_id res chain seq x y z
N MET A 1 -2.05 -5.76 49.48
CA MET A 1 -2.69 -6.60 48.46
C MET A 1 -1.67 -7.47 47.70
N LYS A 2 -0.48 -6.98 47.29
CA LYS A 2 0.60 -7.76 46.66
C LYS A 2 1.06 -8.96 47.50
N THR A 3 1.32 -8.75 48.80
CA THR A 3 1.72 -9.83 49.74
C THR A 3 0.71 -10.96 49.84
N PHE A 4 -0.57 -10.66 49.73
CA PHE A 4 -1.64 -11.70 49.81
C PHE A 4 -1.71 -12.54 48.54
N LYS A 5 -1.44 -11.94 47.37
CA LYS A 5 -1.44 -12.64 46.08
C LYS A 5 -0.24 -13.61 45.97
N ASN A 6 0.94 -13.18 46.43
CA ASN A 6 2.16 -14.00 46.47
C ASN A 6 2.02 -15.16 47.47
N LEU A 7 1.37 -14.92 48.63
CA LEU A 7 1.09 -15.97 49.59
C LEU A 7 0.10 -17.02 49.09
N LEU A 8 -0.89 -16.61 48.26
CA LEU A 8 -1.88 -17.52 47.69
C LEU A 8 -1.25 -18.43 46.62
N ILE A 9 -0.34 -17.91 45.78
CA ILE A 9 0.40 -18.69 44.76
C ILE A 9 1.34 -19.69 45.43
N ALA A 10 2.06 -19.30 46.45
CA ALA A 10 2.93 -20.18 47.23
C ALA A 10 2.12 -21.28 47.96
N LEU A 11 0.92 -20.97 48.47
CA LEU A 11 0.05 -21.92 49.14
C LEU A 11 -0.57 -22.95 48.19
N PHE A 12 -0.89 -22.54 46.94
CA PHE A 12 -1.38 -23.45 45.90
C PHE A 12 -0.31 -24.42 45.40
N ALA A 13 0.95 -23.95 45.29
CA ALA A 13 2.09 -24.77 44.88
C ALA A 13 2.43 -25.84 45.94
N THR A 14 2.31 -25.55 47.25
CA THR A 14 2.57 -26.52 48.32
C THR A 14 1.45 -27.57 48.48
N LEU A 15 0.22 -27.27 48.08
CA LEU A 15 -0.92 -28.22 48.14
C LEU A 15 -0.95 -29.25 47.01
N SER A 16 -0.23 -28.99 45.89
CA SER A 16 -0.21 -29.89 44.72
C SER A 16 0.96 -30.88 44.68
N GLY A 17 1.88 -30.85 45.66
CA GLY A 17 3.02 -31.77 45.70
C GLY A 17 4.03 -31.60 44.55
N ILE A 18 3.91 -30.49 43.76
CA ILE A 18 4.82 -30.15 42.69
C ILE A 18 5.96 -29.33 43.33
N ASN A 19 7.22 -29.69 43.05
CA ASN A 19 8.38 -28.86 43.41
C ASN A 19 8.16 -27.45 42.80
N ALA A 20 7.80 -26.49 43.63
CA ALA A 20 7.53 -25.10 43.22
C ALA A 20 8.82 -24.33 42.82
N TYR A 21 9.98 -24.97 42.95
CA TYR A 21 11.27 -24.36 42.63
C TYR A 21 11.53 -24.40 41.12
N ALA A 22 11.98 -23.24 40.56
CA ALA A 22 12.29 -23.08 39.16
C ALA A 22 13.75 -23.42 38.81
N TYR A 23 14.57 -23.74 39.81
CA TYR A 23 16.02 -23.93 39.69
C TYR A 23 16.51 -25.29 40.11
N ASP A 24 17.68 -25.68 39.60
CA ASP A 24 18.40 -26.92 39.97
C ASP A 24 19.43 -26.68 41.07
N PHE A 25 20.10 -25.51 41.07
CA PHE A 25 21.06 -25.11 42.09
C PHE A 25 21.20 -23.59 42.23
N GLU A 26 21.81 -23.13 43.30
CA GLU A 26 22.09 -21.75 43.62
C GLU A 26 23.58 -21.55 43.88
N VAL A 27 24.13 -20.44 43.36
CA VAL A 27 25.51 -20.00 43.69
C VAL A 27 25.49 -18.45 43.80
N ASP A 28 26.06 -17.93 44.89
CA ASP A 28 26.18 -16.50 45.16
C ASP A 28 24.85 -15.69 45.00
N GLY A 29 23.74 -16.30 45.41
CA GLY A 29 22.42 -15.69 45.34
C GLY A 29 21.78 -15.66 43.95
N ILE A 30 22.38 -16.32 42.97
CA ILE A 30 21.83 -16.50 41.63
C ILE A 30 21.36 -17.96 41.45
N TYR A 31 20.16 -18.13 40.93
CA TYR A 31 19.53 -19.42 40.73
C TYR A 31 19.77 -19.90 39.30
N TYR A 32 20.16 -21.16 39.13
CA TYR A 32 20.54 -21.76 37.85
C TYR A 32 19.73 -23.01 37.54
N LYS A 33 19.44 -23.21 36.25
CA LYS A 33 18.77 -24.36 35.69
C LYS A 33 19.62 -24.99 34.58
N TYR A 34 19.77 -26.30 34.58
CA TYR A 34 20.52 -27.00 33.54
C TYR A 34 19.83 -26.87 32.18
N GLN A 35 20.55 -26.34 31.18
CA GLN A 35 20.14 -26.38 29.78
C GLN A 35 20.69 -27.63 29.08
N SER A 36 21.98 -27.93 29.28
CA SER A 36 22.61 -29.12 28.77
C SER A 36 23.78 -29.56 29.67
N ILE A 37 23.63 -30.70 30.31
CA ILE A 37 24.72 -31.30 31.12
C ILE A 37 25.89 -31.67 30.21
N GLN A 38 25.63 -32.22 29.01
CA GLN A 38 26.67 -32.62 28.05
C GLN A 38 27.49 -31.43 27.54
N LYS A 39 26.83 -30.32 27.23
CA LYS A 39 27.49 -29.09 26.76
C LYS A 39 27.96 -28.20 27.94
N LYS A 40 27.63 -28.58 29.15
CA LYS A 40 27.89 -27.82 30.38
C LYS A 40 27.34 -26.39 30.26
N THR A 41 26.05 -26.26 29.94
CA THR A 41 25.35 -24.95 29.84
C THR A 41 24.22 -24.89 30.84
N VAL A 42 24.03 -23.67 31.40
CA VAL A 42 22.96 -23.35 32.35
C VAL A 42 22.29 -22.03 31.95
N ALA A 43 21.03 -21.87 32.37
CA ALA A 43 20.31 -20.62 32.34
C ALA A 43 20.20 -20.03 33.75
N VAL A 44 20.22 -18.70 33.85
CA VAL A 44 19.79 -18.00 35.06
C VAL A 44 18.27 -18.06 35.14
N THR A 45 17.74 -18.40 36.32
CA THR A 45 16.30 -18.50 36.54
C THR A 45 15.90 -17.85 37.87
N SER A 46 14.62 -17.84 38.21
CA SER A 46 14.11 -17.38 39.51
C SER A 46 14.10 -18.52 40.54
N ARG A 47 13.91 -18.16 41.78
CA ARG A 47 13.66 -19.16 42.84
C ARG A 47 12.33 -19.86 42.64
N VAL A 48 11.31 -19.09 42.28
CA VAL A 48 9.94 -19.56 41.91
C VAL A 48 9.45 -18.71 40.78
N TYR A 49 8.97 -19.31 39.69
CA TYR A 49 8.53 -18.55 38.52
C TYR A 49 7.48 -17.48 38.85
N GLY A 50 7.71 -16.26 38.36
CA GLY A 50 6.79 -15.12 38.51
C GLY A 50 6.72 -14.53 39.93
N ILE A 51 7.64 -14.92 40.83
CA ILE A 51 7.80 -14.32 42.16
C ILE A 51 9.08 -13.53 42.19
N GLU A 52 9.01 -12.30 42.73
CA GLU A 52 10.15 -11.44 42.92
C GLU A 52 11.29 -12.17 43.67
N THR A 53 12.43 -12.25 43.01
CA THR A 53 13.59 -13.01 43.49
C THR A 53 14.83 -12.14 43.66
N TYR A 54 15.00 -11.16 42.75
CA TYR A 54 16.21 -10.35 42.66
C TYR A 54 15.93 -8.88 42.94
N SER A 55 16.91 -8.17 43.57
CA SER A 55 16.81 -6.75 43.90
C SER A 55 18.15 -6.03 43.68
N GLY A 56 18.10 -4.70 43.59
CA GLY A 56 19.28 -3.85 43.46
C GLY A 56 20.04 -4.05 42.15
N SER A 57 21.32 -4.39 42.24
CA SER A 57 22.20 -4.62 41.11
C SER A 57 22.63 -6.08 41.04
N VAL A 58 22.38 -6.71 39.92
CA VAL A 58 22.78 -8.11 39.65
C VAL A 58 23.79 -8.15 38.51
N ALA A 59 24.94 -8.79 38.73
CA ALA A 59 25.92 -9.09 37.70
C ALA A 59 25.94 -10.62 37.47
N ILE A 60 25.50 -11.05 36.29
CA ILE A 60 25.49 -12.48 35.91
C ILE A 60 26.92 -12.86 35.51
N PRO A 61 27.53 -13.92 36.08
CA PRO A 61 28.84 -14.39 35.64
C PRO A 61 28.73 -15.14 34.30
N SER A 62 29.82 -15.12 33.52
CA SER A 62 29.88 -15.91 32.25
C SER A 62 29.96 -17.43 32.46
N THR A 63 30.51 -17.84 33.61
CA THR A 63 30.61 -19.24 34.05
C THR A 63 30.24 -19.37 35.52
N VAL A 64 29.76 -20.54 35.92
CA VAL A 64 29.47 -20.85 37.32
C VAL A 64 29.97 -22.28 37.63
N SER A 65 30.60 -22.45 38.79
CA SER A 65 31.07 -23.74 39.27
C SER A 65 30.09 -24.34 40.27
N TYR A 66 29.63 -25.58 40.02
CA TYR A 66 28.78 -26.35 40.95
C TYR A 66 29.19 -27.80 40.96
N LEU A 67 29.45 -28.37 42.17
CA LEU A 67 29.94 -29.71 42.40
C LEU A 67 31.19 -30.07 41.54
N ASP A 68 32.20 -29.19 41.57
CA ASP A 68 33.45 -29.29 40.81
C ASP A 68 33.31 -29.32 39.28
N VAL A 69 32.16 -28.94 38.75
CA VAL A 69 31.92 -28.76 37.33
C VAL A 69 31.68 -27.29 37.02
N GLU A 70 32.44 -26.79 36.04
CA GLU A 70 32.21 -25.43 35.49
C GLU A 70 31.19 -25.50 34.36
N TYR A 71 30.19 -24.61 34.44
CA TYR A 71 29.11 -24.46 33.45
C TYR A 71 29.17 -23.07 32.82
N ASN A 72 28.95 -22.96 31.52
CA ASN A 72 28.75 -21.69 30.83
C ASN A 72 27.33 -21.20 31.06
N VAL A 73 27.17 -19.91 31.40
CA VAL A 73 25.88 -19.27 31.54
C VAL A 73 25.51 -18.67 30.20
N THR A 74 24.55 -19.28 29.50
CA THR A 74 24.23 -18.95 28.11
C THR A 74 22.86 -18.36 27.89
N GLU A 75 21.97 -18.46 28.87
CA GLU A 75 20.59 -18.00 28.75
C GLU A 75 20.08 -17.39 30.06
N ILE A 76 19.13 -16.47 29.91
CA ILE A 76 18.19 -16.07 30.98
C ILE A 76 16.88 -16.79 30.68
N ASP A 77 16.43 -17.64 31.61
CA ASP A 77 15.22 -18.46 31.47
C ASP A 77 13.95 -17.57 31.41
N TYR A 78 12.85 -18.13 30.97
CA TYR A 78 11.56 -17.42 30.98
C TYR A 78 11.15 -17.03 32.41
N TYR A 79 10.59 -15.82 32.57
CA TYR A 79 10.19 -15.23 33.87
C TYR A 79 11.30 -15.12 34.93
N ALA A 80 12.59 -15.25 34.57
CA ALA A 80 13.68 -15.33 35.55
C ALA A 80 13.74 -14.13 36.51
N PHE A 81 13.52 -12.94 36.00
CA PHE A 81 13.49 -11.67 36.77
C PHE A 81 12.10 -11.00 36.76
N SER A 82 11.06 -11.68 36.30
CA SER A 82 9.72 -11.09 36.20
C SER A 82 9.22 -10.58 37.55
N ASN A 83 8.60 -9.38 37.53
CA ASN A 83 8.09 -8.67 38.72
C ASN A 83 9.15 -8.34 39.76
N CYS A 84 10.47 -8.31 39.42
CA CYS A 84 11.50 -7.86 40.33
C CYS A 84 11.47 -6.31 40.43
N ASP A 85 10.50 -5.80 41.19
CA ASP A 85 10.23 -4.35 41.32
C ASP A 85 11.42 -3.59 41.91
N GLU A 86 12.25 -4.26 42.72
CA GLU A 86 13.43 -3.65 43.36
C GLU A 86 14.72 -3.82 42.55
N LEU A 87 14.68 -4.50 41.38
CA LEU A 87 15.84 -4.63 40.50
C LEU A 87 16.09 -3.31 39.78
N GLU A 88 17.27 -2.72 39.96
CA GLU A 88 17.64 -1.45 39.34
C GLU A 88 18.61 -1.60 38.17
N LYS A 89 19.49 -2.59 38.25
CA LYS A 89 20.54 -2.82 37.25
C LYS A 89 20.78 -4.32 37.03
N ILE A 90 21.02 -4.68 35.75
CA ILE A 90 21.47 -6.01 35.38
C ILE A 90 22.69 -5.89 34.46
N GLU A 91 23.70 -6.71 34.71
CA GLU A 91 24.84 -6.90 33.80
C GLU A 91 24.79 -8.31 33.20
N ILE A 92 24.65 -8.38 31.87
CA ILE A 92 24.57 -9.60 31.09
C ILE A 92 25.96 -9.92 30.53
N PRO A 93 26.54 -11.08 30.86
CA PRO A 93 27.93 -11.39 30.56
C PRO A 93 28.15 -11.66 29.07
N LYS A 94 29.42 -11.67 28.67
CA LYS A 94 29.85 -12.16 27.36
C LYS A 94 29.48 -13.64 27.21
N GLY A 95 28.98 -14.01 26.02
CA GLY A 95 28.60 -15.41 25.70
C GLY A 95 27.16 -15.77 26.07
N MET A 96 26.40 -14.83 26.68
CA MET A 96 24.94 -14.95 26.77
C MET A 96 24.35 -14.96 25.36
N ILE A 97 23.45 -15.91 25.07
CA ILE A 97 22.83 -16.10 23.75
C ILE A 97 21.39 -15.60 23.72
N LEU A 98 20.64 -15.83 24.80
CA LEU A 98 19.21 -15.58 24.85
C LEU A 98 18.79 -14.89 26.16
N ILE A 99 17.98 -13.84 26.05
CA ILE A 99 17.09 -13.38 27.10
C ILE A 99 15.72 -13.97 26.81
N GLY A 100 15.22 -14.84 27.68
CA GLY A 100 14.00 -15.62 27.50
C GLY A 100 12.73 -14.77 27.57
N ASP A 101 11.61 -15.42 27.25
CA ASP A 101 10.29 -14.76 27.24
C ASP A 101 9.90 -14.29 28.64
N ASN A 102 9.35 -13.07 28.74
CA ASN A 102 8.95 -12.45 29.99
C ASN A 102 10.09 -12.30 31.04
N ALA A 103 11.34 -12.43 30.64
CA ALA A 103 12.48 -12.53 31.58
C ALA A 103 12.54 -11.37 32.56
N PHE A 104 12.30 -10.14 32.12
CA PHE A 104 12.26 -8.90 32.94
C PHE A 104 10.88 -8.23 32.94
N LYS A 105 9.82 -8.97 32.61
CA LYS A 105 8.48 -8.42 32.57
C LYS A 105 8.13 -7.75 33.89
N ASP A 106 7.61 -6.50 33.82
CA ASP A 106 7.19 -5.67 34.95
C ASP A 106 8.32 -5.35 35.97
N CYS A 107 9.60 -5.34 35.55
CA CYS A 107 10.69 -4.80 36.34
C CYS A 107 10.64 -3.26 36.30
N ILE A 108 9.71 -2.66 37.03
CA ILE A 108 9.35 -1.23 36.91
C ILE A 108 10.46 -0.26 37.25
N ASN A 109 11.41 -0.66 38.10
CA ASN A 109 12.56 0.16 38.54
C ASN A 109 13.87 -0.20 37.85
N LEU A 110 13.87 -1.12 36.88
CA LEU A 110 15.05 -1.47 36.10
C LEU A 110 15.44 -0.28 35.20
N LYS A 111 16.58 0.35 35.54
CA LYS A 111 17.10 1.56 34.88
C LYS A 111 18.19 1.24 33.86
N GLN A 112 18.99 0.20 34.13
CA GLN A 112 20.17 -0.11 33.32
C GLN A 112 20.29 -1.60 33.02
N VAL A 113 20.42 -1.91 31.72
CA VAL A 113 20.74 -3.23 31.19
C VAL A 113 22.05 -3.12 30.43
N ILE A 114 23.13 -3.69 30.97
CA ILE A 114 24.43 -3.74 30.29
C ILE A 114 24.53 -5.09 29.59
N ILE A 115 24.66 -5.07 28.26
CA ILE A 115 24.73 -6.28 27.44
C ILE A 115 26.12 -6.36 26.79
N ASN A 116 26.84 -7.44 27.09
CA ASN A 116 28.13 -7.72 26.45
C ASN A 116 27.95 -8.56 25.18
N GLU A 117 29.03 -8.73 24.40
CA GLU A 117 29.01 -9.52 23.15
C GLU A 117 28.56 -10.97 23.36
N GLY A 118 27.77 -11.49 22.44
CA GLY A 118 27.25 -12.85 22.44
C GLY A 118 25.74 -12.93 22.35
N LEU A 119 25.01 -11.92 22.87
CA LEU A 119 23.55 -11.95 22.83
C LEU A 119 23.06 -11.95 21.38
N GLU A 120 22.19 -12.90 21.08
CA GLU A 120 21.61 -13.09 19.76
C GLU A 120 20.14 -12.71 19.70
N ARG A 121 19.39 -12.95 20.79
CA ARG A 121 17.92 -12.78 20.80
C ARG A 121 17.40 -12.26 22.13
N ILE A 122 16.38 -11.43 22.06
CA ILE A 122 15.48 -11.05 23.15
C ILE A 122 14.12 -11.71 22.86
N GLY A 123 13.59 -12.44 23.83
CA GLY A 123 12.31 -13.16 23.75
C GLY A 123 11.08 -12.27 23.80
N ASP A 124 9.93 -12.90 23.72
CA ASP A 124 8.64 -12.22 23.74
C ASP A 124 8.34 -11.63 25.14
N ASN A 125 7.81 -10.40 25.17
CA ASN A 125 7.51 -9.70 26.42
C ASN A 125 8.72 -9.47 27.38
N ALA A 126 9.94 -9.67 26.90
CA ALA A 126 11.12 -9.76 27.79
C ALA A 126 11.33 -8.54 28.69
N PHE A 127 11.03 -7.33 28.20
CA PHE A 127 11.11 -6.06 28.95
C PHE A 127 9.76 -5.32 28.96
N GLU A 128 8.64 -6.05 28.77
CA GLU A 128 7.30 -5.47 28.89
C GLU A 128 7.14 -4.81 30.27
N GLY A 129 6.62 -3.58 30.29
CA GLY A 129 6.37 -2.85 31.54
C GLY A 129 7.61 -2.35 32.29
N CYS A 130 8.82 -2.46 31.72
CA CYS A 130 10.04 -1.89 32.32
C CYS A 130 10.04 -0.36 32.18
N THR A 131 9.21 0.32 32.96
CA THR A 131 8.90 1.76 32.80
C THR A 131 10.07 2.71 33.11
N SER A 132 11.10 2.26 33.81
CA SER A 132 12.32 3.03 34.12
C SER A 132 13.48 2.78 33.14
N LEU A 133 13.37 1.78 32.24
CA LEU A 133 14.41 1.47 31.25
C LEU A 133 14.32 2.47 30.09
N GLU A 134 15.33 3.35 29.96
CA GLU A 134 15.31 4.42 28.97
C GLU A 134 16.11 4.11 27.70
N GLU A 135 17.16 3.29 27.82
CA GLU A 135 18.04 2.97 26.69
C GLU A 135 18.49 1.50 26.71
N ILE A 136 18.76 0.97 25.53
CA ILE A 136 19.37 -0.35 25.37
C ILE A 136 20.30 -0.35 24.15
N THR A 137 21.50 -0.93 24.35
CA THR A 137 22.46 -1.17 23.27
C THR A 137 22.59 -2.66 23.04
N LEU A 138 22.36 -3.09 21.80
CA LEU A 138 22.36 -4.49 21.36
C LEU A 138 23.68 -4.78 20.65
N PRO A 139 24.39 -5.90 21.00
CA PRO A 139 25.72 -6.19 20.50
C PRO A 139 25.72 -6.61 19.02
N SER A 140 26.93 -6.72 18.46
CA SER A 140 27.12 -7.08 17.05
C SER A 140 26.60 -8.47 16.66
N THR A 141 26.41 -9.35 17.62
CA THR A 141 25.88 -10.70 17.45
C THR A 141 24.34 -10.76 17.34
N PHE A 142 23.68 -9.65 17.69
CA PHE A 142 22.22 -9.59 17.85
C PHE A 142 21.47 -9.61 16.53
N TYR A 143 20.34 -10.38 16.46
CA TYR A 143 19.52 -10.47 15.24
C TYR A 143 18.00 -10.60 15.46
N ARG A 144 17.49 -10.66 16.72
CA ARG A 144 16.03 -10.77 16.93
C ARG A 144 15.54 -10.09 18.20
N ILE A 145 14.57 -9.19 18.05
CA ILE A 145 13.67 -8.71 19.10
C ILE A 145 12.35 -9.46 18.97
N GLY A 146 11.88 -10.08 20.07
CA GLY A 146 10.62 -10.80 20.16
C GLY A 146 9.38 -9.92 20.11
N GLU A 147 8.20 -10.54 20.11
CA GLU A 147 6.92 -9.86 20.16
C GLU A 147 6.70 -9.19 21.52
N TRP A 148 6.14 -7.95 21.52
CA TRP A 148 5.92 -7.15 22.74
C TRP A 148 7.16 -6.94 23.61
N ALA A 149 8.36 -7.18 23.11
CA ALA A 149 9.57 -7.24 23.93
C ALA A 149 9.78 -6.00 24.82
N PHE A 150 9.42 -4.79 24.34
CA PHE A 150 9.48 -3.53 25.08
C PHE A 150 8.12 -2.85 25.23
N TYR A 151 7.02 -3.59 25.06
CA TYR A 151 5.65 -3.07 25.16
C TYR A 151 5.44 -2.29 26.46
N ASN A 152 4.92 -1.05 26.41
CA ASN A 152 4.71 -0.17 27.57
C ASN A 152 5.97 0.09 28.42
N SER A 153 7.17 -0.10 27.87
CA SER A 153 8.42 0.23 28.58
C SER A 153 8.74 1.73 28.49
N GLY A 154 9.72 2.17 29.29
CA GLY A 154 10.20 3.55 29.30
C GLY A 154 11.19 3.88 28.17
N ILE A 155 11.48 2.94 27.27
CA ILE A 155 12.56 3.04 26.29
C ILE A 155 12.43 4.28 25.41
N LYS A 156 13.53 5.02 25.27
CA LYS A 156 13.67 6.23 24.45
C LYS A 156 14.65 6.06 23.30
N SER A 157 15.63 5.15 23.48
CA SER A 157 16.67 4.88 22.48
C SER A 157 17.00 3.40 22.39
N VAL A 158 17.14 2.89 21.16
CA VAL A 158 17.64 1.55 20.84
C VAL A 158 18.76 1.65 19.81
N VAL A 159 19.90 1.01 20.12
CA VAL A 159 21.09 1.02 19.26
C VAL A 159 21.49 -0.40 18.92
N PHE A 160 21.60 -0.72 17.62
CA PHE A 160 22.20 -1.95 17.12
C PHE A 160 23.64 -1.65 16.71
N THR A 161 24.62 -2.33 17.33
CA THR A 161 26.05 -2.07 17.05
C THR A 161 26.63 -2.92 15.92
N GLY A 162 25.91 -3.94 15.45
CA GLY A 162 26.38 -4.90 14.45
C GLY A 162 25.69 -4.75 13.10
N ASP A 163 26.21 -5.50 12.12
CA ASP A 163 25.73 -5.54 10.75
C ASP A 163 24.82 -6.76 10.46
N LYS A 164 24.55 -7.58 11.47
CA LYS A 164 23.63 -8.72 11.30
C LYS A 164 22.24 -8.25 10.97
N CYS A 165 21.60 -8.95 10.06
CA CYS A 165 20.24 -8.69 9.62
C CYS A 165 19.25 -8.99 10.76
N ALA A 166 18.78 -7.96 11.43
CA ALA A 166 17.91 -8.10 12.60
C ALA A 166 16.42 -8.13 12.21
N THR A 167 15.62 -8.79 13.05
CA THR A 167 14.15 -8.74 12.96
C THR A 167 13.56 -8.10 14.22
N ILE A 168 12.51 -7.29 14.04
CA ILE A 168 11.75 -6.65 15.11
C ILE A 168 10.34 -7.26 15.07
N GLY A 169 9.93 -7.85 16.21
CA GLY A 169 8.67 -8.57 16.33
C GLY A 169 7.43 -7.67 16.41
N TYR A 170 6.27 -8.32 16.42
CA TYR A 170 4.94 -7.70 16.59
C TYR A 170 4.89 -6.84 17.86
N MET A 171 4.42 -5.58 17.75
CA MET A 171 4.28 -4.62 18.86
C MET A 171 5.54 -4.45 19.74
N ALA A 172 6.74 -4.72 19.22
CA ALA A 172 7.95 -4.77 20.03
C ALA A 172 8.22 -3.49 20.82
N PHE A 173 7.92 -2.30 20.25
CA PHE A 173 8.07 -0.98 20.90
C PHE A 173 6.74 -0.23 21.03
N TYR A 174 5.61 -0.95 20.97
CA TYR A 174 4.29 -0.35 21.06
C TYR A 174 4.13 0.50 22.35
N ASN A 175 3.61 1.73 22.20
CA ASN A 175 3.34 2.65 23.30
C ASN A 175 4.58 2.94 24.19
N THR A 176 5.76 3.03 23.58
CA THR A 176 6.99 3.46 24.24
C THR A 176 7.26 4.95 23.97
N LYS A 177 8.26 5.49 24.68
CA LYS A 177 8.74 6.86 24.44
C LYS A 177 9.88 6.90 23.41
N LEU A 178 10.04 5.85 22.61
CA LEU A 178 11.13 5.70 21.66
C LEU A 178 11.16 6.88 20.67
N SER A 179 12.23 7.65 20.73
CA SER A 179 12.47 8.83 19.87
C SER A 179 13.68 8.66 18.95
N GLU A 180 14.53 7.68 19.23
CA GLU A 180 15.73 7.36 18.46
C GLU A 180 15.85 5.85 18.23
N ALA A 181 15.96 5.44 16.96
CA ALA A 181 16.15 4.04 16.57
C ALA A 181 17.15 3.94 15.42
N HIS A 182 18.30 3.33 15.70
CA HIS A 182 19.31 3.04 14.69
C HIS A 182 19.08 1.65 14.12
N ILE A 183 18.22 1.53 13.11
CA ILE A 183 17.71 0.27 12.55
C ILE A 183 18.12 -0.01 11.11
N SER A 184 19.23 0.58 10.66
CA SER A 184 19.70 0.41 9.26
C SER A 184 20.08 -1.02 8.88
N ASN A 185 20.27 -1.91 9.86
CA ASN A 185 20.57 -3.33 9.65
C ASN A 185 19.33 -4.25 9.78
N VAL A 186 18.14 -3.70 10.00
CA VAL A 186 16.90 -4.48 10.18
C VAL A 186 16.39 -4.98 8.83
N SER A 187 15.95 -6.25 8.80
CA SER A 187 15.38 -6.89 7.61
C SER A 187 13.86 -6.97 7.61
N VAL A 188 13.26 -7.11 8.80
CA VAL A 188 11.81 -7.23 8.98
C VAL A 188 11.39 -6.39 10.17
N ILE A 189 10.38 -5.56 9.94
CA ILE A 189 9.67 -4.80 10.98
C ILE A 189 8.27 -5.40 11.06
N GLY A 190 7.92 -5.93 12.24
CA GLY A 190 6.62 -6.56 12.48
C GLY A 190 5.48 -5.55 12.58
N ASP A 191 4.25 -6.08 12.58
CA ASP A 191 3.04 -5.26 12.69
C ASP A 191 3.04 -4.48 14.00
N MET A 192 2.63 -3.21 13.93
CA MET A 192 2.54 -2.28 15.07
C MET A 192 3.86 -2.12 15.86
N ALA A 193 5.01 -2.49 15.29
CA ALA A 193 6.28 -2.53 16.03
C ALA A 193 6.66 -1.19 16.66
N PHE A 194 6.37 -0.06 16.01
CA PHE A 194 6.65 1.29 16.48
C PHE A 194 5.38 2.14 16.63
N TYR A 195 4.21 1.50 16.77
CA TYR A 195 2.92 2.19 16.92
C TYR A 195 2.95 3.17 18.11
N GLY A 196 2.59 4.43 17.87
CA GLY A 196 2.49 5.46 18.90
C GLY A 196 3.81 5.87 19.54
N THR A 197 4.96 5.51 18.97
CA THR A 197 6.27 5.97 19.44
C THR A 197 6.51 7.45 19.10
N GLN A 198 7.65 8.02 19.56
CA GLN A 198 8.02 9.42 19.34
C GLN A 198 9.09 9.59 18.26
N LEU A 199 9.23 8.60 17.37
CA LEU A 199 10.21 8.62 16.29
C LEU A 199 9.92 9.78 15.33
N LYS A 200 10.96 10.58 15.04
CA LYS A 200 10.89 11.70 14.09
C LYS A 200 11.59 11.41 12.78
N GLU A 201 12.60 10.59 12.81
CA GLU A 201 13.40 10.20 11.66
C GLU A 201 13.75 8.72 11.75
N VAL A 202 13.84 8.08 10.61
CA VAL A 202 14.28 6.69 10.49
C VAL A 202 15.07 6.50 9.19
N VAL A 203 16.16 5.74 9.27
CA VAL A 203 16.95 5.32 8.10
C VAL A 203 16.85 3.81 8.00
N PHE A 204 16.22 3.34 6.94
CA PHE A 204 16.17 1.92 6.60
C PHE A 204 17.33 1.58 5.68
N GLY A 205 18.09 0.57 6.02
CA GLY A 205 19.18 0.10 5.16
C GLY A 205 18.69 -0.83 4.05
N ASP A 206 19.64 -1.25 3.20
CA ASP A 206 19.36 -2.14 2.07
C ASP A 206 18.93 -3.56 2.50
N ASN A 207 19.07 -3.91 3.76
CA ASN A 207 18.62 -5.21 4.27
C ASN A 207 17.10 -5.30 4.49
N LEU A 208 16.39 -4.14 4.58
CA LEU A 208 14.96 -4.13 4.86
C LEU A 208 14.16 -4.70 3.70
N LYS A 209 13.37 -5.73 3.98
CA LYS A 209 12.50 -6.43 3.04
C LYS A 209 11.03 -6.11 3.27
N SER A 210 10.61 -6.03 4.54
CA SER A 210 9.20 -5.83 4.87
C SER A 210 9.00 -4.90 6.05
N ILE A 211 7.96 -4.08 5.94
CA ILE A 211 7.39 -3.26 7.00
C ILE A 211 5.97 -3.77 7.22
N GLY A 212 5.63 -4.15 8.45
CA GLY A 212 4.33 -4.72 8.80
C GLY A 212 3.20 -3.69 8.87
N ASP A 213 1.98 -4.20 9.12
CA ASP A 213 0.78 -3.40 9.24
C ASP A 213 0.87 -2.46 10.45
N TYR A 214 0.43 -1.19 10.27
CA TYR A 214 0.44 -0.18 11.33
C TYR A 214 1.80 0.08 11.99
N ALA A 215 2.91 -0.32 11.37
CA ALA A 215 4.23 -0.33 12.01
C ALA A 215 4.65 1.01 12.59
N PHE A 216 4.35 2.13 11.92
CA PHE A 216 4.65 3.51 12.35
C PHE A 216 3.40 4.37 12.55
N TYR A 217 2.23 3.74 12.76
CA TYR A 217 0.96 4.44 12.94
C TYR A 217 1.03 5.53 14.01
N GLY A 218 0.61 6.75 13.65
CA GLY A 218 0.48 7.87 14.60
C GLY A 218 1.80 8.37 15.17
N THR A 219 2.94 8.02 14.58
CA THR A 219 4.23 8.57 15.00
C THR A 219 4.44 9.98 14.43
N PRO A 220 5.19 10.89 15.12
CA PRO A 220 5.56 12.19 14.58
C PRO A 220 6.70 12.09 13.54
N LEU A 221 6.75 10.98 12.78
CA LEU A 221 7.79 10.69 11.81
C LEU A 221 7.72 11.68 10.65
N LYS A 222 8.80 12.46 10.46
CA LYS A 222 8.91 13.47 9.39
C LYS A 222 9.72 12.98 8.21
N LYS A 223 10.67 12.10 8.46
CA LYS A 223 11.61 11.62 7.44
C LYS A 223 11.81 10.12 7.57
N ALA A 224 11.68 9.42 6.44
CA ALA A 224 12.01 8.01 6.29
C ALA A 224 12.90 7.86 5.05
N GLU A 225 14.10 7.30 5.22
CA GLU A 225 14.99 6.96 4.11
C GLU A 225 14.92 5.46 3.86
N PHE A 226 14.57 5.07 2.63
CA PHE A 226 14.38 3.67 2.25
C PHE A 226 15.58 3.11 1.50
N GLY A 227 15.97 1.88 1.83
CA GLY A 227 16.94 1.09 1.08
C GLY A 227 16.36 0.49 -0.20
N THR A 228 17.15 -0.31 -0.91
CA THR A 228 16.83 -0.79 -2.26
C THR A 228 15.99 -2.06 -2.31
N ASN A 229 16.03 -2.90 -1.25
CA ASN A 229 15.49 -4.27 -1.26
C ASN A 229 14.10 -4.40 -0.61
N LEU A 230 13.37 -3.29 -0.42
CA LEU A 230 12.02 -3.32 0.15
C LEU A 230 11.07 -4.07 -0.80
N GLU A 231 10.44 -5.13 -0.29
CA GLU A 231 9.53 -6.02 -1.02
C GLU A 231 8.05 -5.73 -0.69
N SER A 232 7.77 -5.29 0.56
CA SER A 232 6.41 -5.01 1.01
C SER A 232 6.33 -3.90 2.06
N VAL A 233 5.24 -3.14 2.00
CA VAL A 233 4.82 -2.17 3.00
C VAL A 233 3.39 -2.51 3.40
N GLY A 234 3.17 -2.76 4.68
CA GLY A 234 1.89 -3.20 5.21
C GLY A 234 0.81 -2.11 5.23
N VAL A 235 -0.42 -2.55 5.46
CA VAL A 235 -1.61 -1.70 5.55
C VAL A 235 -1.44 -0.69 6.68
N HIS A 236 -1.68 0.59 6.37
CA HIS A 236 -1.55 1.70 7.33
C HIS A 236 -0.16 1.82 8.00
N ALA A 237 0.90 1.31 7.36
CA ALA A 237 2.24 1.29 7.96
C ALA A 237 2.71 2.69 8.40
N PHE A 238 2.38 3.75 7.66
CA PHE A 238 2.71 5.15 7.97
C PHE A 238 1.46 6.03 8.19
N TYR A 239 0.31 5.42 8.49
CA TYR A 239 -0.95 6.16 8.70
C TYR A 239 -0.82 7.24 9.78
N MET A 240 -1.32 8.45 9.50
CA MET A 240 -1.30 9.60 10.41
C MET A 240 0.12 10.00 10.89
N THR A 241 1.14 9.77 10.08
CA THR A 241 2.48 10.29 10.37
C THR A 241 2.64 11.74 9.89
N ASP A 242 3.68 12.39 10.41
CA ASP A 242 4.08 13.76 10.00
C ASP A 242 5.02 13.78 8.78
N ILE A 243 5.11 12.69 8.02
CA ILE A 243 6.07 12.53 6.93
C ILE A 243 5.87 13.63 5.87
N GLU A 244 6.96 14.29 5.48
CA GLU A 244 6.94 15.43 4.57
C GLU A 244 7.28 15.02 3.13
N SER A 245 8.08 13.97 2.96
CA SER A 245 8.41 13.40 1.65
C SER A 245 8.71 11.91 1.73
N VAL A 246 8.42 11.20 0.64
CA VAL A 246 8.72 9.77 0.48
C VAL A 246 9.50 9.57 -0.82
N ASP A 247 10.67 8.93 -0.74
CA ASP A 247 11.46 8.58 -1.92
C ASP A 247 11.70 7.07 -1.96
N LEU A 248 10.92 6.38 -2.78
CA LEU A 248 11.02 4.94 -3.08
C LEU A 248 11.64 4.68 -4.46
N SER A 249 12.21 5.70 -5.12
CA SER A 249 12.71 5.58 -6.50
C SER A 249 13.83 4.54 -6.70
N LYS A 250 14.53 4.19 -5.62
CA LYS A 250 15.60 3.18 -5.64
C LYS A 250 15.08 1.74 -5.37
N VAL A 251 13.85 1.61 -4.91
CA VAL A 251 13.25 0.30 -4.61
C VAL A 251 12.90 -0.40 -5.91
N THR A 252 13.29 -1.67 -6.07
CA THR A 252 13.12 -2.41 -7.32
C THR A 252 12.20 -3.62 -7.22
N SER A 253 11.82 -4.01 -6.00
CA SER A 253 11.03 -5.23 -5.74
C SER A 253 9.58 -4.97 -5.35
N LEU A 254 9.24 -3.71 -5.01
CA LEU A 254 7.89 -3.34 -4.61
C LEU A 254 6.97 -3.24 -5.83
N LYS A 255 5.85 -3.98 -5.82
CA LYS A 255 4.90 -4.06 -6.92
C LYS A 255 3.56 -3.40 -6.62
N SER A 256 3.14 -3.41 -5.38
CA SER A 256 1.92 -2.75 -4.90
C SER A 256 2.13 -2.15 -3.52
N ILE A 257 1.32 -1.15 -3.18
CA ILE A 257 1.19 -0.57 -1.86
C ILE A 257 -0.29 -0.28 -1.61
N ASP A 258 -0.78 -0.60 -0.41
CA ASP A 258 -2.17 -0.38 0.00
C ASP A 258 -2.24 0.39 1.31
N TYR A 259 -3.07 1.41 1.41
CA TYR A 259 -3.34 2.21 2.62
C TYR A 259 -2.10 2.83 3.30
N ALA A 260 -0.90 2.62 2.78
CA ALA A 260 0.36 2.78 3.52
C ALA A 260 0.60 4.19 4.06
N PHE A 261 0.24 5.24 3.30
CA PHE A 261 0.48 6.66 3.63
C PHE A 261 -0.82 7.44 3.85
N SER A 262 -1.92 6.76 4.12
CA SER A 262 -3.21 7.40 4.34
C SER A 262 -3.13 8.39 5.52
N ASP A 263 -3.82 9.53 5.40
CA ASP A 263 -3.81 10.65 6.36
C ASP A 263 -2.42 11.23 6.74
N CYS A 264 -1.42 11.06 5.90
CA CYS A 264 -0.14 11.78 6.03
C CYS A 264 -0.32 13.24 5.60
N LYS A 265 -0.94 14.05 6.45
CA LYS A 265 -1.41 15.42 6.12
C LYS A 265 -0.29 16.41 5.78
N LYS A 266 0.98 16.09 6.10
CA LYS A 266 2.16 16.91 5.80
C LYS A 266 2.94 16.44 4.57
N LEU A 267 2.54 15.34 3.96
CA LEU A 267 3.20 14.76 2.78
C LEU A 267 3.04 15.71 1.59
N VAL A 268 4.14 16.23 1.07
CA VAL A 268 4.19 17.18 -0.06
C VAL A 268 4.56 16.50 -1.36
N SER A 269 5.48 15.54 -1.32
CA SER A 269 6.00 14.88 -2.53
C SER A 269 6.27 13.40 -2.32
N VAL A 270 6.03 12.63 -3.38
CA VAL A 270 6.28 11.19 -3.42
C VAL A 270 7.00 10.85 -4.72
N LYS A 271 8.08 10.06 -4.60
CA LYS A 271 8.72 9.39 -5.73
C LYS A 271 8.48 7.89 -5.60
N LEU A 272 7.71 7.35 -6.52
CA LEU A 272 7.37 5.94 -6.58
C LEU A 272 8.43 5.13 -7.34
N PRO A 273 8.60 3.82 -7.04
CA PRO A 273 9.51 2.96 -7.79
C PRO A 273 8.97 2.73 -9.20
N GLN A 274 9.85 2.73 -10.21
CA GLN A 274 9.45 2.51 -11.61
C GLN A 274 8.88 1.11 -11.87
N THR A 275 9.06 0.18 -10.94
CA THR A 275 8.54 -1.20 -10.98
C THR A 275 7.14 -1.34 -10.38
N LEU A 276 6.58 -0.27 -9.77
CA LEU A 276 5.27 -0.33 -9.14
C LEU A 276 4.18 -0.50 -10.20
N GLU A 277 3.40 -1.55 -10.06
CA GLU A 277 2.30 -1.91 -10.97
C GLU A 277 0.95 -1.45 -10.42
N GLU A 278 0.85 -1.26 -9.09
CA GLU A 278 -0.39 -0.89 -8.42
C GLU A 278 -0.17 0.16 -7.32
N ILE A 279 -0.88 1.28 -7.43
CA ILE A 279 -1.19 2.15 -6.29
C ILE A 279 -2.54 1.67 -5.78
N GLY A 280 -2.55 0.93 -4.67
CA GLY A 280 -3.73 0.29 -4.16
C GLY A 280 -4.74 1.23 -3.50
N ASP A 281 -5.63 0.66 -2.69
CA ASP A 281 -6.70 1.41 -2.06
C ASP A 281 -6.17 2.39 -1.02
N GLU A 282 -6.72 3.60 -1.01
CA GLU A 282 -6.51 4.65 0.00
C GLU A 282 -5.03 5.02 0.30
N VAL A 283 -4.09 4.71 -0.58
CA VAL A 283 -2.63 4.88 -0.32
C VAL A 283 -2.29 6.29 0.13
N PHE A 284 -2.81 7.32 -0.56
CA PHE A 284 -2.56 8.73 -0.25
C PHE A 284 -3.84 9.46 0.19
N LYS A 285 -4.86 8.74 0.62
CA LYS A 285 -6.09 9.34 1.12
C LYS A 285 -5.81 10.32 2.25
N GLY A 286 -6.36 11.54 2.16
CA GLY A 286 -6.18 12.57 3.17
C GLY A 286 -4.81 13.25 3.18
N CYS A 287 -3.93 12.99 2.20
CA CYS A 287 -2.65 13.69 2.04
C CYS A 287 -2.88 15.10 1.48
N ALA A 288 -3.47 15.99 2.28
CA ALA A 288 -3.96 17.29 1.84
C ALA A 288 -2.87 18.22 1.28
N MET A 289 -1.60 18.03 1.66
CA MET A 289 -0.47 18.83 1.16
C MET A 289 0.24 18.21 -0.05
N LEU A 290 -0.19 17.04 -0.53
CA LEU A 290 0.43 16.38 -1.68
C LEU A 290 0.20 17.20 -2.95
N GLU A 291 1.29 17.70 -3.54
CA GLU A 291 1.21 18.59 -4.71
C GLU A 291 1.54 17.89 -6.02
N ASN A 292 2.52 16.99 -6.00
CA ASN A 292 3.01 16.31 -7.19
C ASN A 292 3.32 14.84 -6.90
N VAL A 293 2.92 13.97 -7.82
CA VAL A 293 3.26 12.54 -7.83
C VAL A 293 3.70 12.18 -9.25
N GLU A 294 4.91 11.67 -9.39
CA GLU A 294 5.38 11.09 -10.65
C GLU A 294 4.91 9.63 -10.70
N LEU A 295 3.95 9.35 -11.59
CA LEU A 295 3.44 7.98 -11.76
C LEU A 295 4.44 7.11 -12.53
N PRO A 296 4.72 5.87 -12.07
CA PRO A 296 5.67 4.98 -12.74
C PRO A 296 5.14 4.47 -14.08
N GLN A 297 6.04 4.22 -15.02
CA GLN A 297 5.68 3.75 -16.37
C GLN A 297 5.11 2.31 -16.38
N ALA A 298 5.32 1.54 -15.32
CA ALA A 298 4.75 0.20 -15.16
C ALA A 298 3.35 0.19 -14.54
N LEU A 299 2.82 1.35 -14.09
CA LEU A 299 1.57 1.43 -13.36
C LEU A 299 0.38 0.95 -14.18
N GLU A 300 -0.34 -0.04 -13.68
CA GLU A 300 -1.51 -0.63 -14.31
C GLU A 300 -2.82 -0.28 -13.59
N THR A 301 -2.75 -0.05 -12.26
CA THR A 301 -3.96 0.14 -11.44
C THR A 301 -3.80 1.30 -10.46
N ILE A 302 -4.84 2.14 -10.38
CA ILE A 302 -5.05 3.13 -9.31
C ILE A 302 -6.30 2.68 -8.54
N GLY A 303 -6.11 2.33 -7.27
CA GLY A 303 -7.12 1.77 -6.39
C GLY A 303 -8.17 2.77 -5.93
N LYS A 304 -9.12 2.25 -5.16
CA LYS A 304 -10.24 2.97 -4.56
C LYS A 304 -9.74 4.09 -3.64
N ALA A 305 -10.24 5.33 -3.87
CA ALA A 305 -9.90 6.49 -3.06
C ALA A 305 -8.38 6.74 -2.90
N ALA A 306 -7.54 6.27 -3.84
CA ALA A 306 -6.08 6.32 -3.73
C ALA A 306 -5.53 7.72 -3.47
N PHE A 307 -6.12 8.77 -4.05
CA PHE A 307 -5.79 10.19 -3.85
C PHE A 307 -6.96 10.99 -3.25
N TYR A 308 -7.91 10.31 -2.60
CA TYR A 308 -9.06 10.99 -1.99
C TYR A 308 -8.62 12.10 -1.02
N GLY A 309 -9.08 13.34 -1.20
CA GLY A 309 -8.75 14.45 -0.32
C GLY A 309 -7.33 15.02 -0.48
N CYS A 310 -6.61 14.68 -1.57
CA CYS A 310 -5.35 15.32 -1.92
C CYS A 310 -5.62 16.72 -2.49
N SER A 311 -6.06 17.65 -1.64
CA SER A 311 -6.62 18.95 -2.05
C SER A 311 -5.64 19.86 -2.80
N ARG A 312 -4.32 19.65 -2.66
CA ARG A 312 -3.28 20.39 -3.37
C ARG A 312 -2.74 19.70 -4.63
N LEU A 313 -3.21 18.50 -4.97
CA LEU A 313 -2.77 17.79 -6.15
C LEU A 313 -3.21 18.53 -7.41
N LYS A 314 -2.25 18.96 -8.26
CA LYS A 314 -2.49 19.85 -9.40
C LYS A 314 -2.70 19.13 -10.72
N ALA A 315 -1.92 18.07 -10.94
CA ALA A 315 -1.95 17.29 -12.18
C ALA A 315 -1.44 15.88 -11.93
N LEU A 316 -1.83 14.95 -12.80
CA LEU A 316 -1.30 13.59 -12.88
C LEU A 316 -1.11 13.23 -14.36
N ASP A 317 0.11 12.83 -14.70
CA ASP A 317 0.43 12.32 -16.03
C ASP A 317 0.30 10.79 -16.02
N PHE A 318 -0.82 10.27 -16.55
CA PHE A 318 -1.07 8.84 -16.57
C PHE A 318 -0.19 8.12 -17.59
N PRO A 319 0.51 7.02 -17.20
CA PRO A 319 1.27 6.23 -18.14
C PRO A 319 0.37 5.44 -19.08
N ALA A 320 0.87 5.10 -20.26
CA ALA A 320 0.12 4.31 -21.26
C ALA A 320 -0.20 2.87 -20.79
N SER A 321 0.52 2.38 -19.77
CA SER A 321 0.29 1.08 -19.12
C SER A 321 -0.96 1.03 -18.25
N LEU A 322 -1.51 2.19 -17.84
CA LEU A 322 -2.67 2.26 -16.94
C LEU A 322 -3.89 1.58 -17.57
N LYS A 323 -4.48 0.64 -16.82
CA LYS A 323 -5.63 -0.18 -17.23
C LYS A 323 -6.88 0.08 -16.40
N ASN A 324 -6.71 0.37 -15.10
CA ASN A 324 -7.82 0.44 -14.15
C ASN A 324 -7.71 1.69 -13.26
N VAL A 325 -8.82 2.38 -13.07
CA VAL A 325 -9.00 3.44 -12.07
C VAL A 325 -10.29 3.17 -11.31
N HIS A 326 -10.18 3.10 -9.98
CA HIS A 326 -11.29 2.74 -9.12
C HIS A 326 -12.02 3.97 -8.54
N GLY A 327 -13.24 3.73 -8.03
CA GLY A 327 -14.13 4.76 -7.51
C GLY A 327 -13.52 5.62 -6.43
N GLY A 328 -13.83 6.92 -6.44
CA GLY A 328 -13.33 7.87 -5.48
C GLY A 328 -11.84 8.24 -5.61
N ALA A 329 -11.13 7.68 -6.59
CA ALA A 329 -9.67 7.80 -6.69
C ALA A 329 -9.16 9.25 -6.55
N PHE A 330 -9.86 10.24 -7.10
CA PHE A 330 -9.47 11.65 -7.06
C PHE A 330 -10.50 12.55 -6.34
N ASN A 331 -11.48 11.97 -5.64
CA ASN A 331 -12.48 12.77 -4.93
C ASN A 331 -11.80 13.74 -3.95
N GLY A 332 -12.20 15.00 -3.94
CA GLY A 332 -11.62 16.03 -3.09
C GLY A 332 -10.24 16.55 -3.52
N CYS A 333 -9.79 16.24 -4.73
CA CYS A 333 -8.59 16.85 -5.33
C CYS A 333 -8.94 18.26 -5.84
N GLU A 334 -9.11 19.20 -4.92
CA GLU A 334 -9.64 20.54 -5.21
C GLU A 334 -8.78 21.33 -6.20
N SER A 335 -7.45 21.14 -6.20
CA SER A 335 -6.52 21.86 -7.07
C SER A 335 -6.32 21.22 -8.45
N LEU A 336 -6.92 20.04 -8.69
CA LEU A 336 -6.78 19.33 -9.95
C LEU A 336 -7.50 20.08 -11.07
N THR A 337 -6.79 20.37 -12.17
CA THR A 337 -7.33 21.16 -13.29
C THR A 337 -7.66 20.35 -14.52
N SER A 338 -7.00 19.22 -14.69
CA SER A 338 -7.19 18.33 -15.85
C SER A 338 -6.96 16.86 -15.49
N LEU A 339 -7.65 15.97 -16.22
CA LEU A 339 -7.42 14.52 -16.21
C LEU A 339 -7.43 14.00 -17.65
N GLU A 340 -6.32 13.38 -18.08
CA GLU A 340 -6.19 12.81 -19.42
C GLU A 340 -6.00 11.30 -19.33
N PHE A 341 -7.10 10.54 -19.41
CA PHE A 341 -7.03 9.09 -19.34
C PHE A 341 -6.45 8.49 -20.63
N PRO A 342 -5.55 7.49 -20.54
CA PRO A 342 -5.20 6.64 -21.66
C PRO A 342 -6.43 5.95 -22.26
N SER A 343 -6.39 5.65 -23.55
CA SER A 343 -7.55 5.17 -24.32
C SER A 343 -8.13 3.82 -23.84
N LYS A 344 -7.34 2.99 -23.15
CA LYS A 344 -7.75 1.64 -22.74
C LYS A 344 -8.03 1.50 -21.23
N VAL A 345 -8.26 2.60 -20.53
CA VAL A 345 -8.52 2.60 -19.08
C VAL A 345 -9.98 2.26 -18.77
N TRP A 346 -10.19 1.33 -17.85
CA TRP A 346 -11.50 1.02 -17.27
C TRP A 346 -11.72 1.82 -15.99
N LEU A 347 -12.89 2.46 -15.84
CA LEU A 347 -13.32 3.19 -14.65
C LEU A 347 -14.27 2.32 -13.83
N HIS A 348 -13.83 1.85 -12.65
CA HIS A 348 -14.58 0.95 -11.77
C HIS A 348 -15.22 1.71 -10.61
N LEU A 349 -16.54 1.78 -10.52
CA LEU A 349 -17.29 2.63 -9.56
C LEU A 349 -18.09 1.83 -8.52
N TRP A 350 -17.63 0.67 -8.09
CA TRP A 350 -18.38 -0.25 -7.23
C TRP A 350 -18.96 0.37 -5.95
N ASP A 351 -18.18 1.26 -5.27
CA ASP A 351 -18.55 1.84 -3.96
C ASP A 351 -18.68 3.37 -3.98
N TYR A 352 -18.34 4.02 -5.10
CA TYR A 352 -18.41 5.45 -5.28
C TYR A 352 -19.12 5.77 -6.60
N GLU A 353 -20.02 6.74 -6.56
CA GLU A 353 -20.73 7.20 -7.76
C GLU A 353 -19.84 8.07 -8.68
N SER A 354 -18.67 8.52 -8.19
CA SER A 354 -17.76 9.41 -8.91
C SER A 354 -16.30 9.08 -8.61
N ILE A 355 -15.42 9.50 -9.52
CA ILE A 355 -13.95 9.51 -9.31
C ILE A 355 -13.39 10.91 -9.04
N VAL A 356 -14.21 11.98 -9.20
CA VAL A 356 -13.81 13.40 -9.16
C VAL A 356 -14.74 14.28 -8.31
N ASP A 357 -15.54 13.70 -7.42
CA ASP A 357 -16.41 14.49 -6.55
C ASP A 357 -15.59 15.46 -5.71
N GLY A 358 -15.97 16.74 -5.66
CA GLY A 358 -15.22 17.78 -4.96
C GLY A 358 -13.98 18.33 -5.69
N CYS A 359 -13.72 17.92 -6.95
CA CYS A 359 -12.67 18.50 -7.78
C CYS A 359 -13.14 19.86 -8.38
N ASN A 360 -13.27 20.87 -7.53
CA ASN A 360 -13.94 22.14 -7.89
C ASN A 360 -13.22 22.95 -8.98
N ASN A 361 -11.93 22.71 -9.22
CA ASN A 361 -11.14 23.40 -10.24
C ASN A 361 -10.90 22.54 -11.49
N LEU A 362 -11.50 21.35 -11.59
CA LEU A 362 -11.36 20.49 -12.76
C LEU A 362 -12.11 21.13 -13.94
N LYS A 363 -11.37 21.43 -15.02
CA LYS A 363 -11.85 22.15 -16.21
C LYS A 363 -11.81 21.29 -17.45
N MET A 364 -10.93 20.32 -17.49
CA MET A 364 -10.71 19.52 -18.67
C MET A 364 -10.64 18.03 -18.33
N VAL A 365 -11.28 17.21 -19.14
CA VAL A 365 -11.16 15.76 -19.09
C VAL A 365 -11.01 15.18 -20.49
N LYS A 366 -10.03 14.30 -20.66
CA LYS A 366 -9.93 13.40 -21.80
C LYS A 366 -10.36 12.00 -21.36
N LEU A 367 -11.46 11.55 -21.92
CA LEU A 367 -12.09 10.29 -21.55
C LEU A 367 -11.36 9.09 -22.16
N PRO A 368 -11.36 7.92 -21.50
CA PRO A 368 -10.85 6.69 -22.11
C PRO A 368 -11.73 6.29 -23.32
N GLY A 369 -11.14 5.61 -24.28
CA GLY A 369 -11.83 5.13 -25.48
C GLY A 369 -12.59 3.81 -25.27
N VAL A 370 -12.69 3.30 -24.04
CA VAL A 370 -13.47 2.11 -23.66
C VAL A 370 -14.83 2.49 -23.09
N ALA A 371 -15.72 1.50 -22.88
CA ALA A 371 -17.04 1.74 -22.32
C ALA A 371 -17.00 2.52 -21.01
N LEU A 372 -17.72 3.64 -20.94
CA LEU A 372 -17.90 4.39 -19.71
C LEU A 372 -18.92 3.68 -18.80
N PRO A 373 -18.74 3.74 -17.48
CA PRO A 373 -19.74 3.21 -16.56
C PRO A 373 -21.04 4.01 -16.64
N ILE A 374 -22.14 3.36 -16.29
CA ILE A 374 -23.51 3.94 -16.33
C ILE A 374 -23.79 5.01 -15.26
N TYR A 375 -22.79 5.38 -14.46
CA TYR A 375 -22.93 6.32 -13.34
C TYR A 375 -22.57 7.76 -13.73
N PRO A 376 -23.12 8.78 -13.05
CA PRO A 376 -22.89 10.19 -13.33
C PRO A 376 -21.53 10.69 -12.83
N ILE A 377 -20.44 10.23 -13.40
CA ILE A 377 -19.06 10.42 -12.92
C ILE A 377 -18.69 11.90 -12.77
N PHE A 378 -19.10 12.73 -13.75
CA PHE A 378 -18.71 14.13 -13.86
C PHE A 378 -19.85 15.11 -13.60
N ASN A 379 -20.98 14.66 -13.03
CA ASN A 379 -22.16 15.51 -12.86
C ASN A 379 -22.03 16.58 -11.75
N ARG A 380 -20.99 16.47 -10.90
CA ARG A 380 -20.72 17.42 -9.81
C ARG A 380 -19.57 18.39 -10.11
N VAL A 381 -19.01 18.36 -11.31
CA VAL A 381 -17.94 19.26 -11.75
C VAL A 381 -18.36 20.04 -12.99
N ASN A 382 -17.89 21.29 -13.10
CA ASN A 382 -18.20 22.15 -14.24
C ASN A 382 -17.00 22.17 -15.19
N LEU A 383 -17.08 21.35 -16.23
CA LEU A 383 -16.01 21.25 -17.23
C LEU A 383 -16.13 22.35 -18.27
N GLU A 384 -14.99 22.78 -18.81
CA GLU A 384 -14.88 23.70 -19.93
C GLU A 384 -14.57 22.98 -21.23
N THR A 385 -13.86 21.84 -21.15
CA THR A 385 -13.52 21.03 -22.32
C THR A 385 -13.61 19.55 -21.99
N VAL A 386 -14.23 18.78 -22.87
CA VAL A 386 -14.30 17.33 -22.81
C VAL A 386 -13.74 16.76 -24.10
N TYR A 387 -12.74 15.88 -24.01
CA TYR A 387 -12.22 15.15 -25.15
C TYR A 387 -12.79 13.73 -25.13
N ALA A 388 -13.47 13.35 -26.19
CA ALA A 388 -14.05 12.01 -26.37
C ALA A 388 -13.45 11.34 -27.60
N VAL A 389 -12.82 10.18 -27.39
CA VAL A 389 -12.15 9.38 -28.43
C VAL A 389 -12.84 8.03 -28.64
N TYR A 390 -14.18 8.01 -28.56
CA TYR A 390 -14.96 6.78 -28.61
C TYR A 390 -14.80 6.03 -29.91
N GLY A 391 -14.50 4.73 -29.83
CA GLY A 391 -14.69 3.77 -30.92
C GLY A 391 -16.12 3.21 -30.94
N TYR A 392 -16.56 2.73 -32.09
CA TYR A 392 -17.94 2.29 -32.38
C TYR A 392 -18.40 1.06 -31.61
N ASP A 393 -17.50 0.25 -31.09
CA ASP A 393 -17.84 -1.02 -30.43
C ASP A 393 -18.25 -0.85 -28.94
N ASN A 394 -18.25 0.37 -28.44
CA ASN A 394 -18.54 0.61 -27.04
C ASN A 394 -20.02 0.89 -26.83
N TYR A 395 -20.69 -0.06 -26.19
CA TYR A 395 -22.06 0.10 -25.71
C TYR A 395 -22.15 1.31 -24.79
N VAL A 396 -22.77 2.39 -25.24
CA VAL A 396 -23.16 3.52 -24.42
C VAL A 396 -24.62 3.27 -23.99
N PRO A 397 -24.91 3.02 -22.71
CA PRO A 397 -26.29 2.82 -22.26
C PRO A 397 -27.18 4.03 -22.60
N GLU A 398 -28.40 3.78 -23.01
CA GLU A 398 -29.36 4.83 -23.44
C GLU A 398 -29.67 5.89 -22.36
N ASN A 399 -29.34 5.63 -21.09
CA ASN A 399 -29.69 6.47 -19.93
C ASN A 399 -28.52 7.32 -19.40
N MET A 400 -27.51 7.65 -20.19
CA MET A 400 -26.33 8.41 -19.72
C MET A 400 -26.49 9.95 -19.79
N ALA A 401 -27.71 10.49 -19.84
CA ALA A 401 -27.95 11.94 -19.82
C ALA A 401 -27.37 12.65 -18.58
N GLU A 402 -27.05 11.91 -17.53
CA GLU A 402 -26.54 12.44 -16.26
C GLU A 402 -25.01 12.30 -16.10
N LEU A 403 -24.27 11.82 -17.13
CA LEU A 403 -22.82 11.68 -17.06
C LEU A 403 -22.13 12.99 -16.70
N PHE A 404 -22.63 14.08 -17.26
CA PHE A 404 -22.24 15.46 -16.94
C PHE A 404 -23.43 16.25 -16.41
N ASN A 405 -23.18 17.35 -15.74
CA ASN A 405 -24.24 18.26 -15.33
C ASN A 405 -24.73 19.16 -16.47
N ALA A 406 -25.88 19.82 -16.28
CA ALA A 406 -26.51 20.68 -17.27
C ALA A 406 -25.58 21.82 -17.74
N GLN A 407 -24.83 22.42 -16.81
CA GLN A 407 -23.90 23.50 -17.14
C GLN A 407 -22.79 23.02 -18.08
N THR A 408 -22.19 21.86 -17.83
CA THR A 408 -21.17 21.29 -18.70
C THR A 408 -21.75 21.04 -20.10
N TYR A 409 -22.94 20.46 -20.21
CA TYR A 409 -23.59 20.26 -21.51
C TYR A 409 -23.87 21.57 -22.27
N GLU A 410 -24.22 22.65 -21.56
CA GLU A 410 -24.55 23.95 -22.14
C GLU A 410 -23.28 24.74 -22.54
N THR A 411 -22.24 24.72 -21.73
CA THR A 411 -21.12 25.66 -21.88
C THR A 411 -19.80 25.04 -22.34
N ALA A 412 -19.57 23.76 -22.09
CA ALA A 412 -18.31 23.10 -22.46
C ALA A 412 -18.21 22.82 -23.96
N VAL A 413 -16.99 22.79 -24.45
CA VAL A 413 -16.68 22.31 -25.79
C VAL A 413 -16.37 20.81 -25.74
N LEU A 414 -17.18 20.02 -26.43
CA LEU A 414 -16.90 18.63 -26.70
C LEU A 414 -15.98 18.53 -27.93
N ARG A 415 -14.77 18.00 -27.73
CA ARG A 415 -13.79 17.77 -28.80
C ARG A 415 -13.80 16.31 -29.21
N VAL A 416 -13.98 16.09 -30.51
CA VAL A 416 -14.14 14.76 -31.11
C VAL A 416 -13.19 14.56 -32.29
N PRO A 417 -12.84 13.33 -32.68
CA PRO A 417 -12.02 13.08 -33.85
C PRO A 417 -12.61 13.65 -35.14
N VAL A 418 -11.76 14.08 -36.07
CA VAL A 418 -12.17 14.61 -37.37
C VAL A 418 -13.08 13.62 -38.12
N GLY A 419 -14.17 14.13 -38.71
CA GLY A 419 -15.17 13.36 -39.44
C GLY A 419 -16.18 12.64 -38.56
N THR A 420 -16.21 12.88 -37.23
CA THR A 420 -17.12 12.20 -36.31
C THR A 420 -18.19 13.09 -35.69
N LYS A 421 -18.13 14.40 -35.92
CA LYS A 421 -19.04 15.40 -35.31
C LYS A 421 -20.51 15.02 -35.47
N ASP A 422 -20.93 14.61 -36.66
CA ASP A 422 -22.34 14.26 -36.94
C ASP A 422 -22.79 13.07 -36.09
N LEU A 423 -21.90 12.08 -35.90
CA LEU A 423 -22.18 10.93 -35.05
C LEU A 423 -22.40 11.34 -33.60
N TYR A 424 -21.47 12.14 -33.04
CA TYR A 424 -21.58 12.59 -31.66
C TYR A 424 -22.80 13.47 -31.44
N SER A 425 -23.23 14.25 -32.45
CA SER A 425 -24.41 15.11 -32.37
C SER A 425 -25.74 14.38 -32.23
N VAL A 426 -25.78 13.09 -32.57
CA VAL A 426 -27.00 12.26 -32.49
C VAL A 426 -26.93 11.17 -31.43
N THR A 427 -25.73 10.87 -30.90
CA THR A 427 -25.50 9.77 -29.97
C THR A 427 -25.53 10.25 -28.51
N SER A 428 -26.29 9.60 -27.64
CA SER A 428 -26.27 9.83 -26.18
C SER A 428 -24.93 9.35 -25.59
N PRO A 429 -24.34 10.07 -24.62
CA PRO A 429 -24.77 11.32 -24.00
C PRO A 429 -24.29 12.58 -24.77
N TRP A 430 -23.54 12.42 -25.83
CA TRP A 430 -22.82 13.48 -26.56
C TRP A 430 -23.74 14.49 -27.22
N LYS A 431 -24.90 14.05 -27.69
CA LYS A 431 -25.93 14.89 -28.33
C LYS A 431 -26.46 16.02 -27.44
N TYR A 432 -26.20 15.98 -26.15
CA TYR A 432 -26.62 17.02 -25.20
C TYR A 432 -25.64 18.19 -25.13
N PHE A 433 -24.42 18.07 -25.70
CA PHE A 433 -23.48 19.18 -25.78
C PHE A 433 -23.94 20.22 -26.80
N ALA A 434 -24.01 21.48 -26.36
CA ALA A 434 -24.34 22.61 -27.24
C ALA A 434 -23.21 22.93 -28.24
N ASN A 435 -21.95 22.63 -27.87
CA ASN A 435 -20.77 22.95 -28.64
C ASN A 435 -19.96 21.68 -28.93
N ILE A 436 -19.95 21.21 -30.17
CA ILE A 436 -19.16 20.05 -30.63
C ILE A 436 -18.18 20.53 -31.70
N GLU A 437 -16.88 20.32 -31.49
CA GLU A 437 -15.80 20.68 -32.39
C GLU A 437 -14.93 19.48 -32.73
N GLU A 438 -14.51 19.40 -33.97
CA GLU A 438 -13.54 18.38 -34.40
C GLU A 438 -12.11 18.79 -34.06
N ASP A 439 -11.30 17.82 -33.62
CA ASP A 439 -9.91 18.03 -33.21
C ASP A 439 -8.99 17.02 -33.90
N SER A 440 -8.08 17.52 -34.73
CA SER A 440 -7.16 16.69 -35.51
C SER A 440 -6.05 16.02 -34.66
N SER A 441 -5.93 16.40 -33.40
CA SER A 441 -5.00 15.74 -32.48
C SER A 441 -5.58 14.46 -31.88
N LEU A 442 -6.90 14.22 -32.06
CA LEU A 442 -7.58 13.03 -31.54
C LEU A 442 -7.58 11.92 -32.59
N GLU A 443 -7.06 10.77 -32.22
CA GLU A 443 -7.19 9.53 -32.99
C GLU A 443 -8.41 8.74 -32.52
N MET A 444 -9.11 8.08 -33.44
CA MET A 444 -10.18 7.16 -33.06
C MET A 444 -9.61 5.90 -32.42
N VAL A 445 -10.13 5.53 -31.24
CA VAL A 445 -9.70 4.36 -30.48
C VAL A 445 -10.81 3.30 -30.49
N GLY A 446 -10.47 2.04 -30.68
CA GLY A 446 -11.42 0.92 -30.62
C GLY A 446 -11.62 0.17 -31.92
N ILE A 447 -10.83 0.47 -32.96
CA ILE A 447 -10.80 -0.31 -34.19
C ILE A 447 -9.43 -0.97 -34.28
N ASP A 448 -9.33 -2.24 -33.89
CA ASP A 448 -8.07 -3.01 -33.94
C ASP A 448 -7.49 -3.20 -35.35
N ASN A 449 -8.18 -2.73 -36.42
CA ASN A 449 -7.81 -2.90 -37.83
C ASN A 449 -7.85 -1.62 -38.67
N VAL A 450 -7.79 -0.42 -38.11
CA VAL A 450 -7.55 0.77 -38.95
C VAL A 450 -6.07 0.79 -39.33
N HIS A 451 -5.81 0.63 -40.61
CA HIS A 451 -4.51 0.95 -41.16
C HIS A 451 -4.15 2.39 -40.76
N LYS A 452 -3.14 2.57 -39.90
CA LYS A 452 -2.70 3.83 -39.29
C LYS A 452 -2.38 4.97 -40.25
N GLU A 453 -2.47 4.73 -41.56
CA GLU A 453 -2.05 5.71 -42.57
C GLU A 453 -3.16 6.57 -43.15
N ASP A 454 -4.48 6.26 -42.91
CA ASP A 454 -5.57 6.89 -43.72
C ASP A 454 -6.79 7.43 -42.93
N ASN A 455 -6.88 7.32 -41.61
CA ASN A 455 -8.06 7.74 -40.83
C ASN A 455 -9.44 7.29 -41.39
N CYS A 456 -9.52 6.10 -41.99
CA CYS A 456 -10.75 5.60 -42.61
C CYS A 456 -11.53 4.73 -41.60
N ALA A 457 -12.81 5.01 -41.39
CA ALA A 457 -13.67 4.27 -40.47
C ALA A 457 -15.03 3.98 -41.11
N ILE A 458 -15.63 2.84 -40.71
CA ILE A 458 -17.00 2.41 -41.08
C ILE A 458 -17.75 2.13 -39.79
N TRP A 459 -19.02 2.58 -39.70
CA TRP A 459 -19.86 2.37 -38.53
C TRP A 459 -21.34 2.25 -38.88
N CYS A 460 -22.14 1.69 -37.97
CA CYS A 460 -23.59 1.60 -38.12
C CYS A 460 -24.28 2.49 -37.09
N ALA A 461 -25.10 3.44 -37.53
CA ALA A 461 -25.93 4.30 -36.69
C ALA A 461 -27.30 4.54 -37.37
N GLU A 462 -28.38 4.50 -36.59
CA GLU A 462 -29.76 4.79 -37.02
C GLU A 462 -30.19 4.00 -38.27
N GLY A 463 -29.84 2.71 -38.32
CA GLY A 463 -30.17 1.86 -39.45
C GLY A 463 -29.36 2.17 -40.72
N LYS A 464 -28.24 2.88 -40.61
CA LYS A 464 -27.35 3.20 -41.72
C LYS A 464 -25.92 2.83 -41.40
N ILE A 465 -25.23 2.23 -42.37
CA ILE A 465 -23.77 2.16 -42.35
C ILE A 465 -23.22 3.47 -42.88
N ARG A 466 -22.31 4.04 -42.16
CA ARG A 466 -21.64 5.31 -42.51
C ARG A 466 -20.14 5.09 -42.60
N HIS A 467 -19.42 5.96 -43.30
CA HIS A 467 -17.98 5.97 -43.39
C HIS A 467 -17.44 7.40 -43.51
N ASN A 468 -16.20 7.60 -43.12
CA ASN A 468 -15.51 8.89 -43.26
C ASN A 468 -14.49 8.88 -44.42
N ILE A 469 -14.58 7.96 -45.33
CA ILE A 469 -13.69 7.84 -46.48
C ILE A 469 -14.05 8.92 -47.48
N ALA A 470 -13.06 9.73 -47.91
CA ALA A 470 -13.25 10.92 -48.75
C ALA A 470 -13.56 10.59 -50.25
N THR A 471 -13.57 9.34 -50.62
CA THR A 471 -13.86 8.87 -51.99
C THR A 471 -15.08 7.93 -52.02
N ASP A 472 -15.63 7.71 -53.20
CA ASP A 472 -16.67 6.71 -53.38
C ASP A 472 -16.17 5.32 -52.93
N VAL A 473 -17.01 4.62 -52.17
CA VAL A 473 -16.67 3.36 -51.50
C VAL A 473 -17.66 2.29 -51.96
N ASP A 474 -17.15 1.15 -52.41
CA ASP A 474 -18.00 -0.04 -52.61
C ASP A 474 -18.16 -0.78 -51.28
N ILE A 475 -19.38 -0.85 -50.78
CA ILE A 475 -19.71 -1.52 -49.50
C ILE A 475 -20.42 -2.86 -49.79
N GLU A 476 -19.92 -3.92 -49.19
CA GLU A 476 -20.55 -5.24 -49.19
C GLU A 476 -20.72 -5.72 -47.75
N ILE A 477 -21.92 -6.20 -47.42
CA ILE A 477 -22.30 -6.63 -46.07
C ILE A 477 -22.55 -8.14 -46.10
N PHE A 478 -21.94 -8.85 -45.15
CA PHE A 478 -22.04 -10.29 -45.01
C PHE A 478 -22.77 -10.63 -43.70
N GLY A 479 -23.66 -11.60 -43.74
CA GLY A 479 -24.25 -12.21 -42.57
C GLY A 479 -23.26 -13.09 -41.80
N ALA A 480 -23.66 -13.55 -40.62
CA ALA A 480 -22.85 -14.44 -39.77
C ALA A 480 -22.50 -15.78 -40.44
N ASP A 481 -23.25 -16.16 -41.50
CA ASP A 481 -23.01 -17.36 -42.32
C ASP A 481 -22.01 -17.11 -43.46
N GLY A 482 -21.45 -15.92 -43.57
CA GLY A 482 -20.49 -15.50 -44.59
C GLY A 482 -21.12 -15.20 -45.96
N ARG A 483 -22.46 -15.16 -46.07
CA ARG A 483 -23.15 -14.80 -47.32
C ARG A 483 -23.32 -13.30 -47.42
N SER A 484 -23.08 -12.74 -48.62
CA SER A 484 -23.39 -11.34 -48.91
C SER A 484 -24.89 -11.10 -48.83
N VAL A 485 -25.33 -10.16 -48.01
CA VAL A 485 -26.72 -9.80 -47.77
C VAL A 485 -27.07 -8.44 -48.36
N LEU A 486 -26.08 -7.56 -48.56
CA LEU A 486 -26.25 -6.26 -49.22
C LEU A 486 -24.95 -5.87 -49.92
N ARG A 487 -25.06 -5.27 -51.11
CA ARG A 487 -23.95 -4.66 -51.83
C ARG A 487 -24.34 -3.30 -52.36
N CYS A 488 -23.52 -2.29 -52.14
CA CYS A 488 -23.69 -0.93 -52.60
C CYS A 488 -22.42 -0.47 -53.30
N GLU A 489 -22.50 -0.14 -54.58
CA GLU A 489 -21.39 0.41 -55.34
C GLU A 489 -21.43 1.95 -55.27
N SER A 490 -20.26 2.55 -55.09
CA SER A 490 -20.08 4.01 -55.02
C SER A 490 -20.93 4.69 -53.92
N ALA A 491 -20.95 4.12 -52.71
CA ALA A 491 -21.61 4.71 -51.57
C ALA A 491 -20.95 6.07 -51.22
N SER A 492 -21.74 7.14 -51.19
CA SER A 492 -21.21 8.50 -51.04
C SER A 492 -20.86 8.85 -49.58
N GLN A 493 -21.63 8.41 -48.59
CA GLN A 493 -21.35 8.59 -47.15
C GLN A 493 -22.12 7.61 -46.26
N SER A 494 -23.20 7.02 -46.73
CA SER A 494 -23.97 6.07 -45.96
C SER A 494 -24.74 5.07 -46.81
N VAL A 495 -24.94 3.86 -46.27
CA VAL A 495 -25.79 2.81 -46.82
C VAL A 495 -26.89 2.47 -45.84
N ASP A 496 -28.15 2.50 -46.29
CA ASP A 496 -29.30 2.14 -45.47
C ASP A 496 -29.33 0.63 -45.22
N VAL A 497 -29.44 0.22 -44.00
CA VAL A 497 -29.50 -1.17 -43.54
C VAL A 497 -30.68 -1.41 -42.60
N SER A 498 -31.66 -0.50 -42.58
CA SER A 498 -32.87 -0.62 -41.76
C SER A 498 -33.71 -1.86 -42.06
N ASP A 499 -33.59 -2.40 -43.27
CA ASP A 499 -34.29 -3.60 -43.67
C ASP A 499 -33.56 -4.90 -43.33
N LEU A 500 -32.35 -4.82 -42.82
CA LEU A 500 -31.61 -6.02 -42.36
C LEU A 500 -32.13 -6.49 -40.99
N PRO A 501 -32.30 -7.79 -40.80
CA PRO A 501 -32.62 -8.33 -39.46
C PRO A 501 -31.61 -7.88 -38.39
N SER A 502 -32.07 -7.70 -37.15
CA SER A 502 -31.16 -7.47 -36.04
C SER A 502 -30.16 -8.60 -35.93
N GLY A 503 -28.86 -8.25 -35.89
CA GLY A 503 -27.81 -9.26 -35.91
C GLY A 503 -26.41 -8.68 -36.08
N VAL A 504 -25.45 -9.59 -36.10
CA VAL A 504 -24.02 -9.26 -36.32
C VAL A 504 -23.71 -9.46 -37.81
N TYR A 505 -23.06 -8.44 -38.38
CA TYR A 505 -22.69 -8.44 -39.80
C TYR A 505 -21.22 -8.05 -39.96
N ILE A 506 -20.59 -8.51 -41.04
CA ILE A 506 -19.26 -8.04 -41.47
C ILE A 506 -19.48 -7.09 -42.64
N VAL A 507 -18.95 -5.89 -42.54
CA VAL A 507 -18.96 -4.90 -43.62
C VAL A 507 -17.58 -4.87 -44.25
N ARG A 508 -17.55 -5.09 -45.57
CA ARG A 508 -16.35 -4.93 -46.37
C ARG A 508 -16.51 -3.66 -47.22
N ALA A 509 -15.56 -2.74 -47.11
CA ALA A 509 -15.51 -1.55 -47.93
C ALA A 509 -14.25 -1.54 -48.80
N ASN A 510 -14.44 -1.34 -50.11
CA ASN A 510 -13.39 -1.27 -51.08
C ASN A 510 -13.33 0.15 -51.67
N PHE A 511 -12.18 0.79 -51.62
CA PHE A 511 -11.93 2.14 -52.12
C PHE A 511 -10.47 2.33 -52.53
N SER A 512 -10.23 3.00 -53.64
CA SER A 512 -8.88 3.35 -54.11
C SER A 512 -7.88 2.16 -54.13
N GLY A 513 -8.38 0.94 -54.44
CA GLY A 513 -7.57 -0.28 -54.44
C GLY A 513 -7.27 -0.89 -53.08
N ARG A 514 -7.94 -0.45 -52.02
CA ARG A 514 -7.84 -0.93 -50.64
C ARG A 514 -9.14 -1.57 -50.19
N THR A 515 -9.06 -2.45 -49.20
CA THR A 515 -10.21 -3.11 -48.58
C THR A 515 -10.13 -2.96 -47.07
N ILE A 516 -11.22 -2.54 -46.45
CA ILE A 516 -11.44 -2.56 -45.00
C ILE A 516 -12.58 -3.51 -44.69
N GLU A 517 -12.45 -4.32 -43.64
CA GLU A 517 -13.52 -5.18 -43.13
C GLU A 517 -13.81 -4.80 -41.67
N GLU A 518 -15.10 -4.58 -41.39
CA GLU A 518 -15.57 -4.21 -40.05
C GLU A 518 -16.77 -5.07 -39.62
N LYS A 519 -16.79 -5.41 -38.33
CA LYS A 519 -17.91 -6.08 -37.69
C LYS A 519 -18.88 -5.06 -37.14
N ILE A 520 -20.12 -5.08 -37.59
CA ILE A 520 -21.19 -4.20 -37.12
C ILE A 520 -22.34 -4.97 -36.49
N VAL A 521 -23.12 -4.31 -35.66
CA VAL A 521 -24.36 -4.81 -35.10
C VAL A 521 -25.52 -3.98 -35.65
N VAL A 522 -26.44 -4.61 -36.38
CA VAL A 522 -27.71 -4.04 -36.78
C VAL A 522 -28.76 -4.41 -35.74
N ARG A 523 -29.51 -3.44 -35.22
CA ARG A 523 -30.50 -3.60 -34.15
C ARG A 523 -31.89 -3.33 -34.65
#